data_c0198bbb15c2d44b203ba6be83a5b571
#
_entry.id   c0198bbb15c2d44b203ba6be83a5b571
#
_cell.length_a   1.000
_cell.length_b   1.000
_cell.length_c   1.000
_cell.angle_alpha   90.00
_cell.angle_beta   90.00
_cell.angle_gamma   90.00
#
_symmetry.space_group_name_H-M   'P 1'
#
loop_
_entity.id
_entity.type
_entity.pdbx_description
1 polymer ?
#
loop_
_entity_poly.entity_id
_entity_poly.type
_entity_poly.pdbx_seq_one_letter_code
_entity_poly.pdbx_strand_id
1 'polypeptide(L)'
;MCRDVIFVAWLQQQFSECTLIDATHRDVDVLLLLSNSAYYVAYYDDEVDKVNQYQRLSLEDLEKIEIGPEPTLFGKPKFSCMRLHYRYKEASGYFHTLRAVVRNPEEDGKDTLQCIAEMLQITKQATGSDVPITEKKLESCQKGRQRRRHSSCY
;
A
#
# COMPACT_ATOMS: atom_id res chain seq x y z
N MET A 1 -12.67 9.34 14.36
CA MET A 1 -11.90 9.18 13.18
C MET A 1 -12.77 8.68 12.05
N CYS A 2 -13.09 7.48 11.89
CA CYS A 2 -13.88 7.02 10.77
C CYS A 2 -15.07 6.21 11.28
N ARG A 3 -16.27 6.72 11.07
CA ARG A 3 -17.48 6.03 11.54
C ARG A 3 -17.94 4.90 10.64
N ASP A 4 -17.45 4.90 9.40
CA ASP A 4 -17.95 4.02 8.35
C ASP A 4 -16.91 3.04 7.86
N VAL A 5 -16.02 2.64 8.74
CA VAL A 5 -15.01 1.65 8.41
C VAL A 5 -15.67 0.30 8.20
N ILE A 6 -15.50 -0.26 7.02
CA ILE A 6 -16.06 -1.55 6.66
C ILE A 6 -14.99 -2.66 6.65
N PHE A 7 -13.72 -2.28 6.69
CA PHE A 7 -12.63 -3.25 6.65
C PHE A 7 -11.37 -2.65 7.27
N VAL A 8 -10.64 -3.47 8.01
CA VAL A 8 -9.36 -3.08 8.63
C VAL A 8 -8.36 -4.21 8.41
N ALA A 9 -7.15 -3.87 8.01
CA ALA A 9 -6.06 -4.83 7.90
C ALA A 9 -4.76 -4.27 8.46
N TRP A 10 -3.99 -5.11 9.14
CA TRP A 10 -2.61 -4.81 9.52
C TRP A 10 -1.70 -5.16 8.38
N LEU A 11 -0.92 -4.21 7.92
CA LEU A 11 0.03 -4.38 6.84
C LEU A 11 1.36 -3.74 7.22
N GLN A 12 2.37 -3.98 6.41
CA GLN A 12 3.66 -3.30 6.52
C GLN A 12 3.89 -2.49 5.26
N GLN A 13 4.23 -1.24 5.43
CA GLN A 13 4.58 -0.37 4.31
C GLN A 13 6.08 -0.36 4.12
N GLN A 14 6.51 -0.55 2.88
CA GLN A 14 7.90 -0.42 2.50
C GLN A 14 8.22 1.00 2.09
N PHE A 15 9.24 1.55 2.72
CA PHE A 15 9.83 2.83 2.33
C PHE A 15 11.23 2.56 1.84
N SER A 16 11.38 1.97 0.70
CA SER A 16 12.69 1.48 0.49
C SER A 16 13.54 2.38 -0.38
N GLU A 17 13.41 2.31 -1.50
CA GLU A 17 14.44 2.49 -2.47
C GLU A 17 14.51 3.88 -3.03
N CYS A 18 13.56 4.69 -2.70
CA CYS A 18 13.46 6.02 -3.24
C CYS A 18 14.09 7.09 -2.37
N THR A 19 14.58 6.70 -1.22
CA THR A 19 15.29 7.64 -0.35
C THR A 19 16.77 7.35 -0.42
N LEU A 20 17.48 8.23 -1.05
CA LEU A 20 18.92 8.12 -1.25
C LEU A 20 19.75 8.21 0.03
N ILE A 21 19.14 8.57 1.12
CA ILE A 21 19.89 8.98 2.31
C ILE A 21 19.97 7.86 3.33
N ASP A 22 19.12 6.88 3.23
CA ASP A 22 19.10 5.81 4.21
C ASP A 22 18.91 4.48 3.50
N ALA A 23 19.98 3.72 3.45
CA ALA A 23 19.96 2.39 2.88
C ALA A 23 19.21 1.38 3.75
N THR A 24 18.72 1.80 4.90
CA THR A 24 17.98 0.91 5.75
C THR A 24 16.55 0.82 5.28
N HIS A 25 16.17 -0.35 4.82
CA HIS A 25 14.80 -0.66 4.56
C HIS A 25 14.03 -0.62 5.88
N ARG A 26 13.17 0.34 6.02
CA ARG A 26 12.26 0.37 7.14
C ARG A 26 10.89 -0.05 6.69
N ASP A 27 10.48 -1.18 7.17
CA ASP A 27 9.09 -1.57 7.08
C ASP A 27 8.37 -0.97 8.28
N VAL A 28 7.32 -0.25 8.01
CA VAL A 28 6.53 0.40 9.05
C VAL A 28 5.17 -0.27 9.13
N ASP A 29 4.74 -0.59 10.33
CA ASP A 29 3.42 -1.15 10.55
C ASP A 29 2.36 -0.10 10.28
N VAL A 30 1.38 -0.48 9.49
CA VAL A 30 0.27 0.40 9.13
C VAL A 30 -1.05 -0.33 9.29
N LEU A 31 -2.08 0.43 9.54
CA LEU A 31 -3.46 -0.03 9.44
C LEU A 31 -4.04 0.49 8.15
N LEU A 32 -4.51 -0.40 7.31
CA LEU A 32 -5.29 -0.03 6.16
C LEU A 32 -6.76 -0.09 6.56
N LEU A 33 -7.42 1.04 6.49
CA LEU A 33 -8.83 1.18 6.83
C LEU A 33 -9.59 1.50 5.55
N LEU A 34 -10.68 0.81 5.33
CA LEU A 34 -11.52 1.03 4.16
C LEU A 34 -12.90 1.50 4.59
N SER A 35 -13.35 2.60 4.01
CA SER A 35 -14.72 3.07 4.12
C SER A 35 -15.42 3.00 2.77
N ASN A 36 -16.66 3.42 2.71
CA ASN A 36 -17.43 3.37 1.46
C ASN A 36 -16.93 4.34 0.37
N SER A 37 -16.10 5.31 0.71
CA SER A 37 -15.64 6.33 -0.25
C SER A 37 -14.15 6.59 -0.20
N ALA A 38 -13.45 6.06 0.80
CA ALA A 38 -12.05 6.36 1.01
C ALA A 38 -11.33 5.19 1.67
N TYR A 39 -10.03 5.18 1.52
CA TYR A 39 -9.20 4.32 2.34
C TYR A 39 -8.17 5.16 3.08
N TYR A 40 -7.69 4.62 4.18
CA TYR A 40 -6.76 5.30 5.05
C TYR A 40 -5.55 4.42 5.27
N VAL A 41 -4.39 5.02 5.20
CA VAL A 41 -3.15 4.38 5.62
C VAL A 41 -2.73 5.06 6.92
N ALA A 42 -2.87 4.35 8.02
CA ALA A 42 -2.63 4.89 9.35
C ALA A 42 -1.36 4.29 9.93
N TYR A 43 -0.47 5.14 10.39
CA TYR A 43 0.83 4.76 10.91
C TYR A 43 0.72 4.56 12.41
N TYR A 44 1.05 3.36 12.82
CA TYR A 44 0.97 2.97 14.22
C TYR A 44 2.34 3.09 14.87
N ASP A 45 2.35 3.70 16.03
CA ASP A 45 3.55 3.86 16.84
C ASP A 45 3.47 2.91 18.03
N ASP A 46 4.31 1.89 18.02
CA ASP A 46 4.34 0.86 19.05
C ASP A 46 4.77 1.40 20.43
N GLU A 47 5.58 2.45 20.44
CA GLU A 47 6.10 2.98 21.70
C GLU A 47 5.02 3.66 22.52
N VAL A 48 4.09 4.30 21.86
CA VAL A 48 3.00 5.01 22.53
C VAL A 48 1.65 4.33 22.36
N ASP A 49 1.62 3.21 21.67
CA ASP A 49 0.41 2.42 21.41
C ASP A 49 -0.72 3.25 20.81
N LYS A 50 -0.39 4.05 19.81
CA LYS A 50 -1.35 4.96 19.17
C LYS A 50 -1.09 5.09 17.68
N VAL A 51 -2.15 5.41 16.96
CA VAL A 51 -2.02 5.91 15.60
C VAL A 51 -1.45 7.32 15.67
N ASN A 52 -0.28 7.47 15.10
CA ASN A 52 0.49 8.70 15.13
C ASN A 52 0.10 9.65 13.98
N GLN A 53 -0.03 9.09 12.80
CA GLN A 53 -0.37 9.83 11.60
C GLN A 53 -1.23 8.98 10.71
N TYR A 54 -2.00 9.59 9.85
CA TYR A 54 -2.72 8.86 8.82
C TYR A 54 -2.84 9.68 7.55
N GLN A 55 -3.03 8.99 6.45
CA GLN A 55 -3.31 9.59 5.17
C GLN A 55 -4.65 9.07 4.66
N ARG A 56 -5.54 9.98 4.34
CA ARG A 56 -6.82 9.64 3.73
C ARG A 56 -6.72 9.79 2.22
N LEU A 57 -7.15 8.76 1.51
CA LEU A 57 -7.16 8.76 0.06
C LEU A 57 -8.56 8.43 -0.43
N SER A 58 -9.10 9.26 -1.30
CA SER A 58 -10.37 8.98 -1.93
C SER A 58 -10.26 7.79 -2.86
N LEU A 59 -11.26 6.91 -2.87
CA LEU A 59 -11.28 5.80 -3.82
C LEU A 59 -11.32 6.30 -5.27
N GLU A 60 -11.81 7.49 -5.51
CA GLU A 60 -11.77 8.10 -6.84
C GLU A 60 -10.35 8.31 -7.33
N ASP A 61 -9.42 8.56 -6.43
CA ASP A 61 -8.03 8.81 -6.78
C ASP A 61 -7.18 7.54 -6.90
N LEU A 62 -7.72 6.39 -6.51
CA LEU A 62 -7.05 5.12 -6.69
C LEU A 62 -7.10 4.71 -8.15
N GLU A 63 -5.95 4.65 -8.80
CA GLU A 63 -5.87 4.45 -10.24
C GLU A 63 -5.70 3.00 -10.65
N LYS A 64 -4.87 2.26 -9.93
CA LYS A 64 -4.63 0.84 -10.20
C LYS A 64 -4.00 0.16 -9.00
N ILE A 65 -4.16 -1.15 -8.95
CA ILE A 65 -3.58 -2.00 -7.91
C ILE A 65 -2.71 -3.04 -8.62
N GLU A 66 -1.47 -3.15 -8.16
CA GLU A 66 -0.54 -4.15 -8.69
C GLU A 66 -0.12 -5.07 -7.55
N ILE A 67 -0.11 -6.36 -7.81
CA ILE A 67 0.34 -7.37 -6.85
C ILE A 67 1.44 -8.19 -7.50
N GLY A 68 2.53 -8.37 -6.79
CA GLY A 68 3.63 -9.16 -7.28
C GLY A 68 4.73 -9.33 -6.26
N PRO A 69 5.78 -10.06 -6.63
CA PRO A 69 6.92 -10.23 -5.76
C PRO A 69 7.52 -8.89 -5.35
N GLU A 70 8.00 -8.80 -4.12
CA GLU A 70 8.69 -7.61 -3.67
C GLU A 70 9.90 -7.32 -4.56
N PRO A 71 10.18 -6.04 -4.86
CA PRO A 71 11.39 -5.70 -5.59
C PRO A 71 12.62 -6.05 -4.76
N THR A 72 13.50 -6.86 -5.30
CA THR A 72 14.76 -7.20 -4.64
C THR A 72 15.91 -6.92 -5.60
N LEU A 73 17.02 -6.47 -5.06
CA LEU A 73 18.25 -6.30 -5.82
C LEU A 73 19.01 -7.60 -5.93
N PHE A 74 18.92 -8.44 -4.92
CA PHE A 74 19.65 -9.70 -4.85
C PHE A 74 18.77 -10.79 -4.26
N GLY A 75 18.89 -11.98 -4.80
CA GLY A 75 18.21 -13.14 -4.29
C GLY A 75 16.76 -13.26 -4.72
N LYS A 76 16.08 -14.22 -4.17
CA LYS A 76 14.67 -14.47 -4.47
C LYS A 76 13.79 -13.65 -3.52
N PRO A 77 12.71 -13.04 -4.02
CA PRO A 77 11.79 -12.36 -3.15
C PRO A 77 11.10 -13.35 -2.21
N LYS A 78 10.96 -12.96 -0.96
CA LYS A 78 10.28 -13.77 0.06
C LYS A 78 8.80 -13.45 0.18
N PHE A 79 8.43 -12.22 -0.14
CA PHE A 79 7.09 -11.73 0.08
C PHE A 79 6.48 -11.21 -1.21
N SER A 80 5.17 -11.24 -1.27
CA SER A 80 4.43 -10.48 -2.25
C SER A 80 4.10 -9.11 -1.69
N CYS A 81 4.00 -8.14 -2.58
CA CYS A 81 3.62 -6.78 -2.23
C CYS A 81 2.41 -6.35 -3.06
N MET A 82 1.64 -5.48 -2.50
CA MET A 82 0.55 -4.80 -3.19
C MET A 82 0.92 -3.33 -3.32
N ARG A 83 0.85 -2.83 -4.52
CA ARG A 83 1.14 -1.42 -4.78
C ARG A 83 -0.13 -0.71 -5.18
N LEU A 84 -0.53 0.24 -4.35
CA LEU A 84 -1.70 1.08 -4.59
C LEU A 84 -1.24 2.37 -5.26
N HIS A 85 -1.58 2.54 -6.53
CA HIS A 85 -1.24 3.75 -7.28
C HIS A 85 -2.39 4.73 -7.19
N TYR A 86 -2.08 5.97 -6.88
CA TYR A 86 -3.09 7.00 -6.67
C TYR A 86 -2.67 8.34 -7.26
N ARG A 87 -3.65 9.19 -7.46
CA ARG A 87 -3.42 10.59 -7.81
C ARG A 87 -3.39 11.43 -6.55
N TYR A 88 -2.51 12.38 -6.54
CA TYR A 88 -2.46 13.37 -5.48
C TYR A 88 -2.36 14.75 -6.12
N LYS A 89 -3.30 15.63 -5.77
CA LYS A 89 -3.41 16.96 -6.38
C LYS A 89 -3.39 16.89 -7.91
N GLU A 90 -4.20 16.00 -8.44
CA GLU A 90 -4.37 15.75 -9.88
C GLU A 90 -3.13 15.19 -10.60
N ALA A 91 -2.08 14.87 -9.88
CA ALA A 91 -0.87 14.28 -10.44
C ALA A 91 -0.80 12.79 -10.15
N SER A 92 -0.54 12.00 -11.19
CA SER A 92 -0.31 10.55 -11.08
C SER A 92 1.14 10.25 -10.74
N GLY A 93 1.41 9.02 -10.38
CA GLY A 93 2.77 8.54 -10.12
C GLY A 93 3.09 8.34 -8.66
N TYR A 94 2.14 8.55 -7.79
CA TYR A 94 2.27 8.26 -6.37
C TYR A 94 1.79 6.85 -6.09
N PHE A 95 2.40 6.21 -5.11
CA PHE A 95 1.98 4.88 -4.72
C PHE A 95 2.38 4.54 -3.28
N HIS A 96 1.66 3.61 -2.69
CA HIS A 96 2.08 2.92 -1.47
C HIS A 96 2.41 1.47 -1.82
N THR A 97 3.47 0.95 -1.26
CA THR A 97 3.83 -0.46 -1.37
C THR A 97 3.61 -1.13 -0.02
N LEU A 98 2.70 -2.08 0.01
CA LEU A 98 2.25 -2.72 1.24
C LEU A 98 2.45 -4.24 1.12
N ARG A 99 2.79 -4.86 2.23
CA ARG A 99 2.83 -6.32 2.30
C ARG A 99 2.05 -6.81 3.51
N ALA A 100 1.56 -8.03 3.43
CA ALA A 100 0.84 -8.63 4.53
C ALA A 100 1.81 -9.01 5.65
N VAL A 101 1.32 -8.96 6.87
CA VAL A 101 2.03 -9.52 8.02
C VAL A 101 1.77 -11.02 8.00
N VAL A 102 2.81 -11.81 7.76
CA VAL A 102 2.70 -13.26 7.69
C VAL A 102 3.26 -13.89 8.95
N ARG A 103 2.59 -14.91 9.43
CA ARG A 103 3.00 -15.64 10.63
C ARG A 103 3.79 -16.90 10.32
N ASN A 104 3.58 -17.43 9.14
CA ASN A 104 4.24 -18.64 8.68
C ASN A 104 5.32 -18.27 7.68
N PRO A 105 6.59 -18.68 7.89
CA PRO A 105 7.68 -18.32 6.98
C PRO A 105 7.52 -18.88 5.57
N GLU A 106 6.64 -19.84 5.36
CA GLU A 106 6.36 -20.38 4.04
C GLU A 106 5.34 -19.57 3.24
N GLU A 107 4.65 -18.66 3.89
CA GLU A 107 3.66 -17.81 3.26
C GLU A 107 4.29 -16.52 2.75
N ASP A 108 3.88 -16.10 1.59
CA ASP A 108 4.33 -14.83 1.02
C ASP A 108 3.31 -13.68 1.19
N GLY A 109 2.14 -14.00 1.71
CA GLY A 109 1.09 -13.02 1.95
C GLY A 109 0.24 -12.66 0.75
N LYS A 110 0.44 -13.30 -0.38
CA LYS A 110 -0.24 -12.96 -1.63
C LYS A 110 -1.77 -13.08 -1.52
N ASP A 111 -2.25 -14.14 -0.90
CA ASP A 111 -3.68 -14.38 -0.79
C ASP A 111 -4.38 -13.29 0.02
N THR A 112 -3.75 -12.85 1.10
CA THR A 112 -4.28 -11.75 1.91
C THR A 112 -4.33 -10.45 1.10
N LEU A 113 -3.28 -10.17 0.35
CA LEU A 113 -3.23 -8.97 -0.48
C LEU A 113 -4.27 -9.01 -1.59
N GLN A 114 -4.48 -10.18 -2.19
CA GLN A 114 -5.49 -10.36 -3.21
C GLN A 114 -6.89 -10.07 -2.66
N CYS A 115 -7.20 -10.56 -1.46
CA CYS A 115 -8.46 -10.26 -0.81
C CYS A 115 -8.65 -8.77 -0.55
N ILE A 116 -7.61 -8.10 -0.08
CA ILE A 116 -7.65 -6.66 0.19
C ILE A 116 -7.87 -5.88 -1.10
N ALA A 117 -7.15 -6.25 -2.16
CA ALA A 117 -7.30 -5.61 -3.45
C ALA A 117 -8.73 -5.74 -3.99
N GLU A 118 -9.31 -6.91 -3.86
CA GLU A 118 -10.69 -7.16 -4.28
C GLU A 118 -11.69 -6.35 -3.47
N MET A 119 -11.46 -6.21 -2.17
CA MET A 119 -12.29 -5.36 -1.32
C MET A 119 -12.25 -3.90 -1.77
N LEU A 120 -11.07 -3.40 -2.08
CA LEU A 120 -10.90 -2.04 -2.60
C LEU A 120 -11.61 -1.88 -3.95
N GLN A 121 -11.47 -2.85 -4.83
CA GLN A 121 -12.10 -2.83 -6.14
C GLN A 121 -13.63 -2.84 -6.04
N ILE A 122 -14.18 -3.74 -5.25
CA ILE A 122 -15.62 -3.85 -5.07
C ILE A 122 -16.20 -2.56 -4.48
N THR A 123 -15.51 -2.00 -3.50
CA THR A 123 -15.96 -0.75 -2.88
C THR A 123 -15.93 0.42 -3.87
N LYS A 124 -14.89 0.47 -4.69
CA LYS A 124 -14.83 1.50 -5.72
C LYS A 124 -15.91 1.30 -6.78
N GLN A 125 -16.18 0.07 -7.18
CA GLN A 125 -17.25 -0.24 -8.13
C GLN A 125 -18.61 0.20 -7.60
N ALA A 126 -18.83 0.10 -6.30
CA ALA A 126 -20.06 0.56 -5.67
C ALA A 126 -20.25 2.08 -5.79
N THR A 127 -19.20 2.83 -6.03
CA THR A 127 -19.29 4.28 -6.27
C THR A 127 -19.43 4.64 -7.75
N GLY A 128 -19.52 3.64 -8.63
CA GLY A 128 -19.73 3.87 -10.05
C GLY A 128 -18.47 3.88 -10.92
N SER A 129 -17.32 3.56 -10.37
CA SER A 129 -16.08 3.46 -11.13
C SER A 129 -15.36 2.16 -10.82
N ASP A 130 -14.24 1.92 -11.47
CA ASP A 130 -13.51 0.67 -11.32
C ASP A 130 -12.03 0.94 -11.12
N VAL A 131 -11.32 -0.05 -10.61
CA VAL A 131 -9.88 -0.05 -10.50
C VAL A 131 -9.34 -1.40 -10.95
N PRO A 132 -8.38 -1.43 -11.88
CA PRO A 132 -7.80 -2.70 -12.32
C PRO A 132 -6.85 -3.27 -11.26
N ILE A 133 -6.91 -4.59 -11.13
CA ILE A 133 -5.95 -5.35 -10.32
C ILE A 133 -5.11 -6.16 -11.28
N THR A 134 -3.80 -5.97 -11.24
CA THR A 134 -2.87 -6.63 -12.14
C THR A 134 -1.81 -7.38 -11.35
N GLU A 135 -1.56 -8.63 -11.72
CA GLU A 135 -0.43 -9.37 -11.21
C GLU A 135 0.77 -9.12 -12.12
N LYS A 136 1.83 -8.60 -11.56
CA LYS A 136 3.06 -8.37 -12.31
C LYS A 136 4.24 -8.19 -11.36
N LYS A 137 5.43 -8.34 -11.88
CA LYS A 137 6.62 -7.98 -11.14
C LYS A 137 6.63 -6.48 -10.89
N LEU A 138 6.73 -6.08 -9.64
CA LEU A 138 6.76 -4.69 -9.26
C LEU A 138 8.11 -4.07 -9.61
N GLU A 139 8.07 -2.89 -10.17
CA GLU A 139 9.29 -2.18 -10.52
C GLU A 139 9.91 -1.54 -9.30
N SER A 140 11.23 -1.63 -9.23
CA SER A 140 11.97 -0.92 -8.20
C SER A 140 11.98 0.58 -8.51
N CYS A 141 12.02 1.39 -7.48
CA CYS A 141 12.10 2.83 -7.62
C CYS A 141 13.34 3.29 -8.36
N GLN A 142 14.35 2.46 -8.46
CA GLN A 142 15.59 2.83 -9.12
C GLN A 142 15.52 2.73 -10.64
N LYS A 143 14.55 2.06 -11.16
CA LYS A 143 14.48 1.78 -12.60
C LYS A 143 13.71 2.79 -13.41
N GLY A 144 13.32 3.81 -12.97
CA GLY A 144 12.57 4.73 -13.76
C GLY A 144 12.79 6.12 -13.28
N ARG A 145 12.41 7.05 -14.06
CA ARG A 145 12.36 8.39 -13.62
C ARG A 145 11.26 8.47 -12.60
N GLN A 146 11.71 8.55 -11.40
CA GLN A 146 10.80 8.53 -10.32
C GLN A 146 10.04 9.79 -10.22
N ARG A 147 8.78 9.68 -10.23
CA ARG A 147 7.98 10.72 -9.67
C ARG A 147 8.15 10.72 -8.19
N ARG A 148 8.10 11.87 -7.61
CA ARG A 148 8.18 11.99 -6.19
C ARG A 148 7.12 11.14 -5.55
N ARG A 149 7.55 10.30 -4.71
CA ARG A 149 6.71 9.61 -3.81
C ARG A 149 5.98 10.61 -2.93
N HIS A 150 4.71 10.42 -2.75
CA HIS A 150 3.99 11.16 -1.74
C HIS A 150 4.50 10.67 -0.40
N SER A 151 5.32 11.49 0.22
CA SER A 151 6.16 11.01 1.28
C SER A 151 5.51 11.04 2.60
N SER A 152 4.46 11.31 2.91
CA SER A 152 4.04 11.25 4.22
C SER A 152 2.64 11.38 4.37
N CYS A 153 2.43 11.04 5.22
CA CYS A 153 1.25 10.94 5.82
C CYS A 153 1.07 12.00 6.81
N TYR A 154 0.15 12.66 6.83
CA TYR A 154 -0.10 13.64 7.85
C TYR A 154 -1.54 13.77 8.21
#